data_143b61dec39a335024b435f807c8bb30
#
_entry.id   143b61dec39a335024b435f807c8bb30
#
_cell.length_a   1.000
_cell.length_b   1.000
_cell.length_c   1.000
_cell.angle_alpha   90.00
_cell.angle_beta   90.00
_cell.angle_gamma   90.00
#
_symmetry.space_group_name_H-M   'P 1'
#
loop_
_entity.id
_entity.type
_entity.pdbx_description
1 polymer ?
#
loop_
_entity_poly.entity_id
_entity_poly.type
_entity_poly.pdbx_seq_one_letter_code
_entity_poly.pdbx_strand_id
1 'polypeptide(L)'
;AFMPFHFGGHLEGVDLREFTLLPFGGGGPMLGAFLARDLGMTRVLAPRRPGVVSALGGLVADLRGDFIRTVFAGLDDKLVPALQAQFTELAQEGRAWLSRQGHDGPAELQLTADMRYSGQSFEIEVALKPEWLESACDIADAFHKTHARIYDFADPEGLIEVVNLRLAIVGAGPNPEIPAQTVSASTAESEKTVLVYTGSYRDVPLYRRETLSPGTQLRGPAIVSQEDTTLIIPQECTAEVDFASNIVVHIEGSAHD
;
A
#
# COMPACT_ATOMS: atom_id res chain seq x y z
N ALA A 1 -30.89 -6.62 -1.40
CA ALA A 1 -30.03 -7.17 -2.47
C ALA A 1 -28.67 -6.50 -2.34
N PHE A 2 -27.68 -7.23 -1.83
CA PHE A 2 -26.28 -6.82 -1.85
C PHE A 2 -25.81 -6.88 -3.31
N MET A 3 -25.38 -5.76 -3.88
CA MET A 3 -24.66 -5.78 -5.14
C MET A 3 -23.28 -6.39 -4.89
N PRO A 4 -22.86 -7.44 -5.62
CA PRO A 4 -21.49 -7.91 -5.52
C PRO A 4 -20.56 -6.81 -6.02
N PHE A 5 -19.69 -6.31 -5.14
CA PHE A 5 -18.59 -5.43 -5.54
C PHE A 5 -17.66 -6.26 -6.44
N HIS A 6 -17.71 -6.01 -7.75
CA HIS A 6 -16.69 -6.51 -8.66
C HIS A 6 -15.44 -5.63 -8.46
N PHE A 7 -14.45 -6.18 -7.77
CA PHE A 7 -13.11 -5.61 -7.77
C PHE A 7 -12.50 -5.85 -9.16
N GLY A 8 -12.66 -4.87 -10.05
CA GLY A 8 -12.04 -4.86 -11.37
C GLY A 8 -10.57 -4.49 -11.34
N GLY A 9 -9.79 -5.06 -10.41
CA GLY A 9 -8.35 -4.98 -10.37
C GLY A 9 -7.79 -6.37 -10.56
N HIS A 10 -7.30 -6.68 -11.74
CA HIS A 10 -6.43 -7.83 -11.95
C HIS A 10 -5.12 -7.53 -11.21
N LEU A 11 -5.04 -7.97 -9.96
CA LEU A 11 -3.77 -8.21 -9.30
C LEU A 11 -3.26 -9.55 -9.87
N GLU A 12 -2.65 -9.50 -11.05
CA GLU A 12 -2.11 -10.67 -11.71
C GLU A 12 -1.15 -11.39 -10.75
N GLY A 13 -1.50 -12.59 -10.33
CA GLY A 13 -0.68 -13.45 -9.51
C GLY A 13 -0.73 -13.21 -7.99
N VAL A 14 -1.64 -12.38 -7.47
CA VAL A 14 -1.76 -12.13 -6.03
C VAL A 14 -2.97 -12.87 -5.46
N ASP A 15 -2.74 -13.76 -4.49
CA ASP A 15 -3.80 -14.46 -3.76
C ASP A 15 -4.26 -13.60 -2.56
N LEU A 16 -5.47 -13.04 -2.65
CA LEU A 16 -6.05 -12.20 -1.59
C LEU A 16 -6.19 -12.92 -0.24
N ARG A 17 -6.24 -14.25 -0.23
CA ARG A 17 -6.35 -15.06 1.00
C ARG A 17 -5.12 -14.95 1.90
N GLU A 18 -3.97 -14.57 1.35
CA GLU A 18 -2.72 -14.37 2.08
C GLU A 18 -2.65 -12.98 2.76
N PHE A 19 -3.59 -12.09 2.46
CA PHE A 19 -3.60 -10.72 2.97
C PHE A 19 -4.56 -10.54 4.14
N THR A 20 -4.34 -9.43 4.86
CA THR A 20 -5.25 -8.95 5.90
C THR A 20 -6.00 -7.72 5.37
N LEU A 21 -7.33 -7.73 5.42
CA LEU A 21 -8.13 -6.57 5.04
C LEU A 21 -8.01 -5.48 6.13
N LEU A 22 -7.70 -4.27 5.71
CA LEU A 22 -7.66 -3.09 6.58
C LEU A 22 -8.79 -2.13 6.20
N PRO A 23 -9.99 -2.28 6.79
CA PRO A 23 -11.10 -1.38 6.56
C PRO A 23 -10.91 -0.08 7.36
N PHE A 24 -11.07 1.06 6.71
CA PHE A 24 -10.95 2.37 7.34
C PHE A 24 -12.09 3.32 6.93
N GLY A 25 -12.13 4.52 7.55
CA GLY A 25 -13.27 5.44 7.41
C GLY A 25 -14.45 5.06 8.31
N GLY A 26 -15.49 5.88 8.32
CA GLY A 26 -16.65 5.70 9.21
C GLY A 26 -17.44 4.41 8.97
N GLY A 27 -17.60 3.98 7.71
CA GLY A 27 -18.37 2.78 7.34
C GLY A 27 -17.54 1.53 7.07
N GLY A 28 -16.21 1.67 6.88
CA GLY A 28 -15.33 0.54 6.53
C GLY A 28 -15.38 -0.63 7.52
N PRO A 29 -15.14 -0.40 8.82
CA PRO A 29 -15.16 -1.46 9.82
C PRO A 29 -16.51 -2.18 9.98
N MET A 30 -17.61 -1.50 9.67
CA MET A 30 -18.94 -2.11 9.71
C MET A 30 -19.09 -3.24 8.69
N LEU A 31 -18.50 -3.10 7.52
CA LEU A 31 -18.62 -4.04 6.41
C LEU A 31 -17.40 -4.94 6.24
N GLY A 32 -16.29 -4.62 6.91
CA GLY A 32 -14.99 -5.25 6.69
C GLY A 32 -14.99 -6.78 6.81
N ALA A 33 -15.59 -7.33 7.86
CA ALA A 33 -15.62 -8.77 8.07
C ALA A 33 -16.49 -9.50 7.03
N PHE A 34 -17.58 -8.90 6.58
CA PHE A 34 -18.43 -9.47 5.52
C PHE A 34 -17.69 -9.47 4.18
N LEU A 35 -17.03 -8.36 3.86
CA LEU A 35 -16.25 -8.24 2.62
C LEU A 35 -15.06 -9.22 2.61
N ALA A 36 -14.34 -9.33 3.72
CA ALA A 36 -13.22 -10.26 3.83
C ALA A 36 -13.67 -11.70 3.61
N ARG A 37 -14.82 -12.10 4.18
CA ARG A 37 -15.40 -13.41 3.97
C ARG A 37 -15.76 -13.66 2.50
N ASP A 38 -16.36 -12.69 1.83
CA ASP A 38 -16.75 -12.80 0.41
C ASP A 38 -15.50 -12.89 -0.51
N LEU A 39 -14.36 -12.32 -0.08
CA LEU A 39 -13.06 -12.39 -0.77
C LEU A 39 -12.21 -13.60 -0.35
N GLY A 40 -12.70 -14.46 0.57
CA GLY A 40 -11.94 -15.60 1.09
C GLY A 40 -10.77 -15.22 2.01
N MET A 41 -10.70 -13.97 2.47
CA MET A 41 -9.67 -13.52 3.42
C MET A 41 -10.00 -13.98 4.84
N THR A 42 -8.97 -14.34 5.60
CA THR A 42 -9.15 -14.90 6.93
C THR A 42 -9.01 -13.89 8.08
N ARG A 43 -8.50 -12.69 7.77
CA ARG A 43 -8.22 -11.67 8.79
C ARG A 43 -8.63 -10.27 8.36
N VAL A 44 -9.17 -9.51 9.33
CA VAL A 44 -9.48 -8.09 9.19
C VAL A 44 -8.83 -7.33 10.33
N LEU A 45 -8.07 -6.30 10.01
CA LEU A 45 -7.46 -5.39 11.00
C LEU A 45 -8.28 -4.09 11.05
N ALA A 46 -9.09 -3.90 12.09
CA ALA A 46 -9.76 -2.65 12.36
C ALA A 46 -8.82 -1.74 13.19
N PRO A 47 -8.26 -0.67 12.62
CA PRO A 47 -7.31 0.20 13.30
C PRO A 47 -7.92 0.84 14.55
N ARG A 48 -7.07 1.31 15.47
CA ARG A 48 -7.55 2.01 16.69
C ARG A 48 -8.44 3.22 16.36
N ARG A 49 -8.16 3.94 15.29
CA ARG A 49 -8.94 5.10 14.83
C ARG A 49 -9.19 5.03 13.32
N PRO A 50 -10.16 4.23 12.89
CA PRO A 50 -10.39 4.01 11.46
C PRO A 50 -10.80 5.27 10.70
N GLY A 51 -11.52 6.18 11.34
CA GLY A 51 -12.00 7.42 10.72
C GLY A 51 -10.89 8.38 10.29
N VAL A 52 -9.71 8.28 10.88
CA VAL A 52 -8.59 9.21 10.64
C VAL A 52 -7.35 8.55 9.99
N VAL A 53 -7.44 7.29 9.55
CA VAL A 53 -6.30 6.57 8.95
C VAL A 53 -5.72 7.29 7.73
N SER A 54 -6.57 7.84 6.86
CA SER A 54 -6.10 8.61 5.70
C SER A 54 -5.35 9.88 6.10
N ALA A 55 -5.83 10.59 7.13
CA ALA A 55 -5.16 11.78 7.65
C ALA A 55 -3.82 11.41 8.30
N LEU A 56 -3.78 10.30 9.06
CA LEU A 56 -2.53 9.77 9.63
C LEU A 56 -1.56 9.38 8.52
N GLY A 57 -2.03 8.69 7.47
CA GLY A 57 -1.22 8.34 6.32
C GLY A 57 -0.60 9.58 5.66
N GLY A 58 -1.37 10.65 5.49
CA GLY A 58 -0.86 11.91 4.96
C GLY A 58 0.17 12.60 5.86
N LEU A 59 0.07 12.41 7.18
CA LEU A 59 1.03 12.98 8.14
C LEU A 59 2.37 12.23 8.19
N VAL A 60 2.36 10.92 7.90
CA VAL A 60 3.56 10.07 7.98
C VAL A 60 4.12 9.71 6.61
N ALA A 61 3.46 10.12 5.53
CA ALA A 61 3.91 9.85 4.18
C ALA A 61 5.26 10.51 3.90
N ASP A 62 6.09 9.80 3.15
CA ASP A 62 7.31 10.36 2.61
C ASP A 62 7.00 11.52 1.65
N LEU A 63 7.86 12.51 1.65
CA LEU A 63 7.83 13.57 0.65
C LEU A 63 8.42 13.03 -0.65
N ARG A 64 7.59 12.86 -1.67
CA ARG A 64 8.02 12.37 -2.97
C ARG A 64 7.80 13.45 -4.04
N GLY A 65 8.86 13.74 -4.79
CA GLY A 65 8.82 14.60 -5.98
C GLY A 65 9.29 13.82 -7.20
N ASP A 66 8.51 13.86 -8.28
CA ASP A 66 8.83 13.18 -9.53
C ASP A 66 9.18 14.23 -10.60
N PHE A 67 10.32 14.04 -11.25
CA PHE A 67 10.90 14.93 -12.26
C PHE A 67 11.17 14.14 -13.53
N ILE A 68 10.93 14.74 -14.69
CA ILE A 68 11.08 14.09 -15.98
C ILE A 68 11.79 15.03 -16.96
N ARG A 69 12.64 14.44 -17.81
CA ARG A 69 13.26 15.09 -18.98
C ARG A 69 13.05 14.21 -20.20
N THR A 70 12.54 14.79 -21.26
CA THR A 70 12.47 14.10 -22.55
C THR A 70 13.87 14.09 -23.19
N VAL A 71 14.32 12.92 -23.59
CA VAL A 71 15.62 12.67 -24.24
C VAL A 71 15.40 12.44 -25.73
N PHE A 72 14.57 11.45 -26.05
CA PHE A 72 14.19 11.03 -27.39
C PHE A 72 15.39 10.83 -28.34
N ALA A 73 16.33 9.97 -27.94
CA ALA A 73 17.56 9.69 -28.66
C ALA A 73 17.93 8.20 -28.62
N GLY A 74 18.65 7.75 -29.65
CA GLY A 74 19.26 6.42 -29.67
C GLY A 74 20.35 6.29 -28.60
N LEU A 75 20.35 5.15 -27.90
CA LEU A 75 21.36 4.86 -26.87
C LEU A 75 22.69 4.54 -27.52
N ASP A 76 23.67 5.38 -27.30
CA ASP A 76 25.09 5.15 -27.66
C ASP A 76 25.99 5.87 -26.63
N ASP A 77 27.30 5.65 -26.72
CA ASP A 77 28.27 6.27 -25.80
C ASP A 77 28.32 7.82 -25.91
N LYS A 78 27.83 8.39 -27.00
CA LYS A 78 27.76 9.87 -27.17
C LYS A 78 26.60 10.45 -26.38
N LEU A 79 25.54 9.67 -26.14
CA LEU A 79 24.39 10.10 -25.35
C LEU A 79 24.70 10.11 -23.85
N VAL A 80 25.59 9.24 -23.39
CA VAL A 80 25.90 9.04 -21.96
C VAL A 80 26.23 10.34 -21.21
N PRO A 81 27.12 11.23 -21.71
CA PRO A 81 27.40 12.49 -21.04
C PRO A 81 26.18 13.40 -20.87
N ALA A 82 25.27 13.40 -21.86
CA ALA A 82 24.03 14.18 -21.79
C ALA A 82 23.07 13.60 -20.74
N LEU A 83 22.96 12.28 -20.61
CA LEU A 83 22.18 11.61 -19.56
C LEU A 83 22.72 11.94 -18.17
N GLN A 84 24.05 11.90 -17.98
CA GLN A 84 24.69 12.29 -16.72
C GLN A 84 24.40 13.76 -16.34
N ALA A 85 24.51 14.67 -17.30
CA ALA A 85 24.23 16.09 -17.07
C ALA A 85 22.75 16.28 -16.67
N GLN A 86 21.83 15.69 -17.41
CA GLN A 86 20.39 15.77 -17.12
C GLN A 86 20.05 15.15 -15.76
N PHE A 87 20.63 14.00 -15.40
CA PHE A 87 20.46 13.41 -14.08
C PHE A 87 20.93 14.35 -12.97
N THR A 88 22.09 14.98 -13.15
CA THR A 88 22.64 15.94 -12.19
C THR A 88 21.71 17.14 -11.99
N GLU A 89 21.17 17.68 -13.09
CA GLU A 89 20.18 18.77 -13.05
C GLU A 89 18.89 18.35 -12.34
N LEU A 90 18.33 17.18 -12.69
CA LEU A 90 17.14 16.64 -12.04
C LEU A 90 17.36 16.42 -10.55
N ALA A 91 18.53 15.90 -10.15
CA ALA A 91 18.87 15.71 -8.75
C ALA A 91 18.98 17.04 -7.98
N GLN A 92 19.50 18.10 -8.61
CA GLN A 92 19.55 19.43 -8.01
C GLN A 92 18.15 20.04 -7.90
N GLU A 93 17.32 19.94 -8.93
CA GLU A 93 15.92 20.40 -8.92
C GLU A 93 15.13 19.68 -7.80
N GLY A 94 15.30 18.35 -7.69
CA GLY A 94 14.65 17.54 -6.66
C GLY A 94 15.04 17.94 -5.25
N ARG A 95 16.34 18.13 -4.99
CA ARG A 95 16.82 18.58 -3.66
C ARG A 95 16.31 19.99 -3.33
N ALA A 96 16.31 20.89 -4.29
CA ALA A 96 15.76 22.23 -4.11
C ALA A 96 14.25 22.20 -3.85
N TRP A 97 13.53 21.27 -4.47
CA TRP A 97 12.11 21.06 -4.20
C TRP A 97 11.88 20.54 -2.78
N LEU A 98 12.61 19.51 -2.32
CA LEU A 98 12.51 18.99 -0.95
C LEU A 98 12.78 20.07 0.10
N SER A 99 13.84 20.88 -0.09
CA SER A 99 14.16 21.99 0.81
C SER A 99 13.02 23.02 0.88
N ARG A 100 12.36 23.32 -0.25
CA ARG A 100 11.17 24.19 -0.26
C ARG A 100 9.96 23.57 0.47
N GLN A 101 9.90 22.23 0.57
CA GLN A 101 8.90 21.53 1.38
C GLN A 101 9.28 21.45 2.87
N GLY A 102 10.43 22.03 3.26
CA GLY A 102 10.93 22.03 4.65
C GLY A 102 11.67 20.74 5.03
N HIS A 103 12.09 19.92 4.05
CA HIS A 103 12.88 18.71 4.30
C HIS A 103 14.34 18.93 3.89
N ASP A 104 15.21 19.09 4.87
CA ASP A 104 16.66 19.25 4.67
C ASP A 104 17.46 17.99 5.10
N GLY A 105 16.75 16.89 5.35
CA GLY A 105 17.33 15.62 5.74
C GLY A 105 17.86 14.80 4.54
N PRO A 106 18.32 13.56 4.80
CA PRO A 106 18.71 12.63 3.76
C PRO A 106 17.56 12.36 2.80
N ALA A 107 17.88 12.23 1.52
CA ALA A 107 16.91 11.92 0.49
C ALA A 107 17.41 10.78 -0.41
N GLU A 108 16.52 9.87 -0.75
CA GLU A 108 16.76 8.81 -1.70
C GLU A 108 16.46 9.33 -3.11
N LEU A 109 17.34 9.00 -4.06
CA LEU A 109 17.15 9.28 -5.47
C LEU A 109 16.86 7.97 -6.20
N GLN A 110 15.72 7.89 -6.85
CA GLN A 110 15.31 6.75 -7.66
C GLN A 110 15.32 7.18 -9.11
N LEU A 111 16.28 6.64 -9.89
CA LEU A 111 16.46 6.95 -11.29
C LEU A 111 15.80 5.88 -12.15
N THR A 112 14.98 6.29 -13.10
CA THR A 112 14.42 5.41 -14.13
C THR A 112 14.51 6.07 -15.51
N ALA A 113 14.44 5.26 -16.57
CA ALA A 113 14.31 5.74 -17.93
C ALA A 113 13.17 5.01 -18.65
N ASP A 114 12.38 5.77 -19.42
CA ASP A 114 11.44 5.16 -20.36
C ASP A 114 12.23 4.81 -21.63
N MET A 115 12.30 3.51 -21.95
CA MET A 115 13.13 2.99 -23.03
C MET A 115 12.35 2.01 -23.91
N ARG A 116 12.75 1.89 -25.15
CA ARG A 116 12.15 0.93 -26.12
C ARG A 116 13.17 0.50 -27.15
N TYR A 117 12.89 -0.61 -27.84
CA TYR A 117 13.59 -0.86 -29.11
C TYR A 117 13.12 0.12 -30.17
N SER A 118 14.03 0.56 -31.02
CA SER A 118 13.70 1.49 -32.13
C SER A 118 12.61 0.90 -33.01
N GLY A 119 11.57 1.69 -33.27
CA GLY A 119 10.39 1.27 -34.03
C GLY A 119 9.26 0.69 -33.19
N GLN A 120 9.44 0.44 -31.89
CA GLN A 120 8.32 0.08 -30.98
C GLN A 120 7.47 1.32 -30.66
N SER A 121 6.17 1.08 -30.45
CA SER A 121 5.22 2.15 -30.11
C SER A 121 5.12 2.44 -28.60
N PHE A 122 5.54 1.48 -27.77
CA PHE A 122 5.44 1.59 -26.32
C PHE A 122 6.82 1.46 -25.69
N GLU A 123 7.07 2.30 -24.72
CA GLU A 123 8.26 2.25 -23.86
C GLU A 123 7.98 1.46 -22.59
N ILE A 124 9.04 0.91 -21.99
CA ILE A 124 9.03 0.32 -20.66
C ILE A 124 9.87 1.15 -19.71
N GLU A 125 9.46 1.25 -18.46
CA GLU A 125 10.24 1.88 -17.43
C GLU A 125 11.35 0.95 -16.96
N VAL A 126 12.59 1.43 -17.02
CA VAL A 126 13.80 0.72 -16.63
C VAL A 126 14.44 1.42 -15.45
N ALA A 127 14.55 0.72 -14.32
CA ALA A 127 15.28 1.24 -13.17
C ALA A 127 16.78 1.30 -13.51
N LEU A 128 17.40 2.43 -13.27
CA LEU A 128 18.81 2.67 -13.50
C LEU A 128 19.53 2.99 -12.18
N LYS A 129 20.81 2.68 -12.14
CA LYS A 129 21.70 3.12 -11.07
C LYS A 129 22.57 4.27 -11.59
N PRO A 130 22.89 5.26 -10.76
CA PRO A 130 23.75 6.38 -11.19
C PRO A 130 25.09 5.91 -11.81
N GLU A 131 25.70 4.86 -11.26
CA GLU A 131 26.94 4.28 -11.77
C GLU A 131 26.81 3.66 -13.17
N TRP A 132 25.63 3.23 -13.60
CA TRP A 132 25.38 2.72 -14.95
C TRP A 132 25.32 3.81 -16.02
N LEU A 133 25.18 5.06 -15.60
CA LEU A 133 25.26 6.21 -16.52
C LEU A 133 26.70 6.50 -16.99
N GLU A 134 27.64 5.62 -16.71
CA GLU A 134 29.03 5.72 -17.22
C GLU A 134 29.23 4.98 -18.56
N SER A 135 28.29 4.10 -18.95
CA SER A 135 28.40 3.23 -20.12
C SER A 135 27.03 2.98 -20.76
N ALA A 136 26.96 3.16 -22.09
CA ALA A 136 25.76 2.78 -22.83
C ALA A 136 25.46 1.28 -22.73
N CYS A 137 26.49 0.44 -22.58
CA CYS A 137 26.36 -1.00 -22.42
C CYS A 137 25.62 -1.36 -21.13
N ASP A 138 25.96 -0.72 -20.00
CA ASP A 138 25.31 -1.01 -18.72
C ASP A 138 23.84 -0.60 -18.73
N ILE A 139 23.51 0.53 -19.39
CA ILE A 139 22.12 0.98 -19.58
C ILE A 139 21.37 -0.01 -20.49
N ALA A 140 21.99 -0.45 -21.60
CA ALA A 140 21.40 -1.43 -22.51
C ALA A 140 21.12 -2.77 -21.81
N ASP A 141 22.07 -3.24 -21.01
CA ASP A 141 21.93 -4.47 -20.22
C ASP A 141 20.75 -4.40 -19.25
N ALA A 142 20.58 -3.27 -18.57
CA ALA A 142 19.43 -3.04 -17.69
C ALA A 142 18.12 -3.08 -18.47
N PHE A 143 18.07 -2.46 -19.65
CA PHE A 143 16.90 -2.49 -20.52
C PHE A 143 16.59 -3.91 -21.00
N HIS A 144 17.57 -4.64 -21.55
CA HIS A 144 17.37 -6.01 -22.05
C HIS A 144 16.85 -6.95 -20.95
N LYS A 145 17.42 -6.86 -19.73
CA LYS A 145 16.96 -7.66 -18.57
C LYS A 145 15.51 -7.32 -18.20
N THR A 146 15.15 -6.03 -18.20
CA THR A 146 13.79 -5.59 -17.88
C THR A 146 12.80 -6.02 -18.95
N HIS A 147 13.18 -5.87 -20.24
CA HIS A 147 12.36 -6.28 -21.39
C HIS A 147 12.10 -7.79 -21.40
N ALA A 148 13.16 -8.60 -21.16
CA ALA A 148 13.03 -10.05 -21.07
C ALA A 148 12.12 -10.49 -19.91
N ARG A 149 12.15 -9.79 -18.78
CA ARG A 149 11.26 -10.07 -17.64
C ARG A 149 9.79 -9.77 -17.94
N ILE A 150 9.49 -8.74 -18.76
CA ILE A 150 8.11 -8.30 -19.06
C ILE A 150 7.53 -9.10 -20.24
N TYR A 151 8.36 -9.39 -21.27
CA TYR A 151 7.89 -9.96 -22.53
C TYR A 151 8.48 -11.34 -22.84
N ASP A 152 9.25 -11.93 -21.92
CA ASP A 152 9.95 -13.23 -22.08
C ASP A 152 10.96 -13.25 -23.25
N PHE A 153 11.35 -12.07 -23.77
CA PHE A 153 12.34 -12.00 -24.83
C PHE A 153 13.17 -10.69 -24.75
N ALA A 154 14.39 -10.71 -25.28
CA ALA A 154 15.23 -9.54 -25.55
C ALA A 154 15.96 -9.73 -26.89
N ASP A 155 16.27 -8.60 -27.54
CA ASP A 155 17.09 -8.57 -28.77
C ASP A 155 18.39 -7.82 -28.48
N PRO A 156 19.51 -8.52 -28.15
CA PRO A 156 20.78 -7.89 -27.83
C PRO A 156 21.40 -7.05 -28.97
N GLU A 157 20.99 -7.30 -30.20
CA GLU A 157 21.44 -6.54 -31.38
C GLU A 157 20.50 -5.38 -31.74
N GLY A 158 19.34 -5.30 -31.05
CA GLY A 158 18.31 -4.30 -31.31
C GLY A 158 18.77 -2.91 -30.89
N LEU A 159 18.50 -1.92 -31.76
CA LEU A 159 18.75 -0.51 -31.44
C LEU A 159 17.78 -0.06 -30.35
N ILE A 160 18.31 0.60 -29.31
CA ILE A 160 17.55 1.08 -28.17
C ILE A 160 17.38 2.59 -28.26
N GLU A 161 16.19 3.09 -27.93
CA GLU A 161 15.89 4.51 -27.77
C GLU A 161 15.60 4.82 -26.30
N VAL A 162 16.21 5.87 -25.77
CA VAL A 162 15.85 6.48 -24.50
C VAL A 162 14.84 7.58 -24.79
N VAL A 163 13.61 7.41 -24.30
CA VAL A 163 12.52 8.36 -24.54
C VAL A 163 12.51 9.46 -23.49
N ASN A 164 12.51 9.06 -22.21
CA ASN A 164 12.58 10.01 -21.10
C ASN A 164 13.59 9.52 -20.05
N LEU A 165 14.15 10.46 -19.31
CA LEU A 165 14.86 10.23 -18.06
C LEU A 165 13.96 10.73 -16.91
N ARG A 166 13.77 9.92 -15.90
CA ARG A 166 12.95 10.23 -14.74
C ARG A 166 13.76 10.15 -13.46
N LEU A 167 13.48 11.04 -12.55
CA LEU A 167 14.02 11.01 -11.20
C LEU A 167 12.88 11.18 -10.20
N ALA A 168 12.73 10.22 -9.30
CA ALA A 168 11.97 10.43 -8.09
C ALA A 168 12.93 10.75 -6.94
N ILE A 169 12.65 11.81 -6.19
CA ILE A 169 13.34 12.11 -4.94
C ILE A 169 12.39 11.86 -3.79
N VAL A 170 12.89 11.11 -2.79
CA VAL A 170 12.09 10.71 -1.63
C VAL A 170 12.79 11.18 -0.37
N GLY A 171 12.15 12.08 0.36
CA GLY A 171 12.55 12.51 1.70
C GLY A 171 11.71 11.76 2.73
N ALA A 172 12.34 11.09 3.69
CA ALA A 172 11.64 10.33 4.69
C ALA A 172 10.67 11.20 5.50
N GLY A 173 9.42 10.77 5.57
CA GLY A 173 8.40 11.39 6.40
C GLY A 173 8.65 11.18 7.90
N PRO A 174 7.85 11.82 8.76
CA PRO A 174 7.89 11.56 10.18
C PRO A 174 7.55 10.10 10.47
N ASN A 175 8.36 9.45 11.31
CA ASN A 175 8.08 8.09 11.78
C ASN A 175 7.67 8.15 13.27
N PRO A 176 6.39 8.41 13.59
CA PRO A 176 5.94 8.50 14.95
C PRO A 176 6.01 7.13 15.63
N GLU A 177 6.65 7.08 16.79
CA GLU A 177 6.62 5.88 17.61
C GLU A 177 5.20 5.68 18.16
N ILE A 178 4.61 4.54 17.88
CA ILE A 178 3.35 4.12 18.51
C ILE A 178 3.73 3.38 19.80
N PRO A 179 3.44 3.95 20.97
CA PRO A 179 3.81 3.30 22.23
C PRO A 179 3.02 1.99 22.37
N ALA A 180 3.76 0.89 22.52
CA ALA A 180 3.18 -0.40 22.81
C ALA A 180 2.51 -0.40 24.18
N GLN A 181 1.28 -0.88 24.25
CA GLN A 181 0.57 -1.04 25.50
C GLN A 181 0.80 -2.47 26.06
N THR A 182 0.81 -2.57 27.38
CA THR A 182 0.92 -3.90 28.01
C THR A 182 -0.31 -4.72 27.69
N VAL A 183 -0.12 -5.90 27.10
CA VAL A 183 -1.19 -6.84 26.83
C VAL A 183 -1.49 -7.61 28.11
N SER A 184 -2.72 -7.55 28.58
CA SER A 184 -3.22 -8.37 29.70
C SER A 184 -4.52 -9.02 29.28
N ALA A 185 -4.63 -10.32 29.53
CA ALA A 185 -5.90 -11.00 29.30
C ALA A 185 -6.99 -10.33 30.14
N SER A 186 -7.98 -9.76 29.48
CA SER A 186 -9.14 -9.15 30.14
C SER A 186 -10.42 -9.68 29.52
N THR A 187 -11.45 -9.82 30.33
CA THR A 187 -12.80 -10.14 29.90
C THR A 187 -13.53 -8.82 29.64
N ALA A 188 -14.03 -8.64 28.42
CA ALA A 188 -14.82 -7.47 28.09
C ALA A 188 -16.22 -7.57 28.73
N GLU A 189 -16.64 -6.50 29.38
CA GLU A 189 -18.04 -6.35 29.78
C GLU A 189 -18.77 -5.56 28.68
N SER A 190 -19.92 -6.09 28.23
CA SER A 190 -20.77 -5.36 27.29
C SER A 190 -21.45 -4.19 27.98
N GLU A 191 -21.50 -3.01 27.32
CA GLU A 191 -22.24 -1.85 27.83
C GLU A 191 -23.75 -2.14 27.91
N LYS A 192 -24.25 -2.78 26.87
CA LYS A 192 -25.65 -3.18 26.74
C LYS A 192 -25.82 -4.22 25.65
N THR A 193 -27.01 -4.80 25.60
CA THR A 193 -27.46 -5.65 24.49
C THR A 193 -28.37 -4.84 23.57
N VAL A 194 -28.18 -4.97 22.27
CA VAL A 194 -28.99 -4.29 21.25
C VAL A 194 -29.69 -5.34 20.38
N LEU A 195 -30.90 -5.03 19.95
CA LEU A 195 -31.67 -5.88 19.04
C LEU A 195 -31.28 -5.58 17.59
N VAL A 196 -30.73 -6.59 16.90
CA VAL A 196 -30.28 -6.46 15.51
C VAL A 196 -31.08 -7.40 14.62
N TYR A 197 -31.49 -6.93 13.43
CA TYR A 197 -32.17 -7.72 12.44
C TYR A 197 -31.18 -8.22 11.36
N THR A 198 -31.01 -9.56 11.28
CA THR A 198 -30.19 -10.23 10.23
C THR A 198 -30.99 -11.37 9.62
N GLY A 199 -32.20 -11.09 9.11
CA GLY A 199 -33.18 -12.12 8.70
C GLY A 199 -34.06 -12.60 9.85
N SER A 200 -33.64 -12.42 11.11
CA SER A 200 -34.40 -12.56 12.36
C SER A 200 -33.85 -11.55 13.39
N TYR A 201 -34.66 -11.18 14.34
CA TYR A 201 -34.19 -10.34 15.45
C TYR A 201 -33.34 -11.16 16.42
N ARG A 202 -32.19 -10.61 16.81
CA ARG A 202 -31.26 -11.21 17.75
C ARG A 202 -30.72 -10.18 18.72
N ASP A 203 -30.52 -10.59 19.95
CA ASP A 203 -29.79 -9.81 20.93
C ASP A 203 -28.30 -9.92 20.69
N VAL A 204 -27.63 -8.78 20.50
CA VAL A 204 -26.21 -8.69 20.19
C VAL A 204 -25.52 -7.80 21.24
N PRO A 205 -24.45 -8.26 21.90
CA PRO A 205 -23.71 -7.43 22.85
C PRO A 205 -23.04 -6.26 22.14
N LEU A 206 -23.13 -5.09 22.75
CA LEU A 206 -22.49 -3.87 22.31
C LEU A 206 -21.39 -3.49 23.31
N TYR A 207 -20.20 -3.29 22.80
CA TYR A 207 -19.03 -2.88 23.56
C TYR A 207 -18.61 -1.47 23.14
N ARG A 208 -18.04 -0.70 24.09
CA ARG A 208 -17.35 0.54 23.78
C ARG A 208 -15.89 0.27 23.52
N ARG A 209 -15.37 0.78 22.40
CA ARG A 209 -13.97 0.60 22.02
C ARG A 209 -13.02 1.05 23.12
N GLU A 210 -13.33 2.17 23.78
CA GLU A 210 -12.50 2.81 24.80
C GLU A 210 -12.32 1.95 26.05
N THR A 211 -13.23 0.99 26.30
CA THR A 211 -13.16 0.09 27.45
C THR A 211 -12.41 -1.22 27.14
N LEU A 212 -12.06 -1.44 25.88
CA LEU A 212 -11.36 -2.67 25.45
C LEU A 212 -9.86 -2.50 25.58
N SER A 213 -9.25 -3.22 26.50
CA SER A 213 -7.79 -3.25 26.72
C SER A 213 -7.10 -4.23 25.78
N PRO A 214 -5.81 -4.03 25.47
CA PRO A 214 -5.01 -5.05 24.78
C PRO A 214 -5.07 -6.42 25.44
N GLY A 215 -5.25 -7.46 24.63
CA GLY A 215 -5.47 -8.82 25.08
C GLY A 215 -6.94 -9.22 25.30
N THR A 216 -7.87 -8.26 25.20
CA THR A 216 -9.30 -8.56 25.25
C THR A 216 -9.70 -9.40 24.06
N GLN A 217 -10.44 -10.48 24.30
CA GLN A 217 -11.02 -11.33 23.28
C GLN A 217 -12.54 -11.17 23.22
N LEU A 218 -13.06 -11.11 22.00
CA LEU A 218 -14.47 -11.01 21.71
C LEU A 218 -14.89 -12.15 20.80
N ARG A 219 -16.15 -12.58 20.93
CA ARG A 219 -16.76 -13.56 20.05
C ARG A 219 -18.02 -12.97 19.42
N GLY A 220 -18.16 -13.18 18.13
CA GLY A 220 -19.35 -12.80 17.41
C GLY A 220 -20.58 -13.69 17.69
N PRO A 221 -21.80 -13.17 17.48
CA PRO A 221 -22.05 -11.83 16.96
C PRO A 221 -21.81 -10.76 18.03
N ALA A 222 -21.11 -9.70 17.68
CA ALA A 222 -20.86 -8.56 18.60
C ALA A 222 -20.73 -7.25 17.81
N ILE A 223 -20.99 -6.13 18.49
CA ILE A 223 -20.82 -4.77 17.96
C ILE A 223 -19.85 -4.04 18.87
N VAL A 224 -18.87 -3.38 18.27
CA VAL A 224 -17.97 -2.46 18.95
C VAL A 224 -18.22 -1.06 18.41
N SER A 225 -18.72 -0.15 19.27
CA SER A 225 -18.97 1.25 18.93
C SER A 225 -17.81 2.13 19.37
N GLN A 226 -17.52 3.15 18.57
CA GLN A 226 -16.64 4.26 18.93
C GLN A 226 -17.15 5.54 18.26
N GLU A 227 -16.53 6.68 18.55
CA GLU A 227 -17.01 7.99 18.11
C GLU A 227 -17.12 8.13 16.59
N ASP A 228 -16.16 7.59 15.85
CA ASP A 228 -16.00 7.79 14.41
C ASP A 228 -16.40 6.57 13.56
N THR A 229 -16.72 5.41 14.18
CA THR A 229 -17.11 4.19 13.46
C THR A 229 -17.83 3.16 14.33
N THR A 230 -18.32 2.14 13.68
CA THR A 230 -18.85 0.91 14.30
C THR A 230 -18.21 -0.30 13.65
N LEU A 231 -17.65 -1.21 14.45
CA LEU A 231 -17.17 -2.50 13.98
C LEU A 231 -18.23 -3.57 14.26
N ILE A 232 -18.54 -4.36 13.26
CA ILE A 232 -19.38 -5.54 13.40
C ILE A 232 -18.49 -6.80 13.37
N ILE A 233 -18.61 -7.62 14.39
CA ILE A 233 -18.01 -8.96 14.46
C ILE A 233 -19.16 -9.95 14.18
N PRO A 234 -19.18 -10.58 12.98
CA PRO A 234 -20.25 -11.52 12.63
C PRO A 234 -20.25 -12.76 13.52
N GLN A 235 -21.35 -13.50 13.48
CA GLN A 235 -21.39 -14.86 14.03
C GLN A 235 -20.29 -15.70 13.37
N GLU A 236 -19.67 -16.63 14.10
CA GLU A 236 -18.57 -17.48 13.62
C GLU A 236 -17.24 -16.73 13.40
N CYS A 237 -17.13 -15.50 13.89
CA CYS A 237 -15.88 -14.78 13.96
C CYS A 237 -15.44 -14.59 15.41
N THR A 238 -14.13 -14.55 15.61
CA THR A 238 -13.52 -14.12 16.85
C THR A 238 -12.73 -12.83 16.63
N ALA A 239 -12.50 -12.07 17.68
CA ALA A 239 -11.67 -10.89 17.57
C ALA A 239 -10.80 -10.73 18.81
N GLU A 240 -9.63 -10.10 18.63
CA GLU A 240 -8.73 -9.76 19.73
C GLU A 240 -8.23 -8.34 19.60
N VAL A 241 -7.95 -7.70 20.72
CA VAL A 241 -7.34 -6.37 20.79
C VAL A 241 -5.82 -6.55 20.88
N ASP A 242 -5.07 -6.07 19.89
CA ASP A 242 -3.62 -6.17 19.86
C ASP A 242 -2.92 -5.14 20.79
N PHE A 243 -1.59 -5.20 20.85
CA PHE A 243 -0.76 -4.30 21.67
C PHE A 243 -0.85 -2.84 21.26
N ALA A 244 -1.23 -2.54 20.02
CA ALA A 244 -1.44 -1.19 19.48
C ALA A 244 -2.90 -0.73 19.63
N SER A 245 -3.74 -1.54 20.31
CA SER A 245 -5.18 -1.34 20.47
C SER A 245 -5.96 -1.39 19.15
N ASN A 246 -5.45 -2.07 18.13
CA ASN A 246 -6.27 -2.43 16.98
C ASN A 246 -7.14 -3.64 17.33
N ILE A 247 -8.24 -3.86 16.61
CA ILE A 247 -9.02 -5.09 16.73
C ILE A 247 -8.74 -5.95 15.50
N VAL A 248 -8.20 -7.13 15.72
CA VAL A 248 -7.99 -8.15 14.70
C VAL A 248 -9.17 -9.10 14.74
N VAL A 249 -9.96 -9.13 13.68
CA VAL A 249 -11.07 -10.07 13.50
C VAL A 249 -10.58 -11.27 12.72
N HIS A 250 -10.76 -12.45 13.26
CA HIS A 250 -10.47 -13.74 12.62
C HIS A 250 -11.77 -14.33 12.09
N ILE A 251 -11.77 -14.66 10.82
CA ILE A 251 -12.91 -15.26 10.13
C ILE A 251 -12.64 -16.76 10.11
N GLU A 252 -13.46 -17.54 10.85
CA GLU A 252 -13.37 -18.99 10.78
C GLU A 252 -13.81 -19.42 9.38
N GLY A 253 -12.94 -20.14 8.70
CA GLY A 253 -13.14 -20.50 7.31
C GLY A 253 -14.42 -21.30 7.12
N SER A 254 -15.34 -20.78 6.30
CA SER A 254 -16.21 -21.66 5.56
C SER A 254 -15.31 -22.38 4.54
N ALA A 255 -14.97 -23.65 4.80
CA ALA A 255 -14.55 -24.51 3.73
C ALA A 255 -15.64 -24.42 2.65
N HIS A 256 -15.32 -23.76 1.53
CA HIS A 256 -16.10 -23.93 0.34
C HIS A 256 -15.80 -25.35 -0.17
N ASP A 257 -16.78 -26.27 0.08
CA ASP A 257 -16.92 -27.49 -0.69
C ASP A 257 -17.17 -27.20 -2.17
#